data_75b07114feca8d5e94c96844e169b291
#
_entry.id   75b07114feca8d5e94c96844e169b291
#
_cell.length_a   1.000
_cell.length_b   1.000
_cell.length_c   1.000
_cell.angle_alpha   90.00
_cell.angle_beta   90.00
_cell.angle_gamma   90.00
#
_symmetry.space_group_name_H-M   'P 1'
#
loop_
_entity.id
_entity.type
_entity.pdbx_description
1 polymer ?
#
loop_
_entity_poly.entity_id
_entity_poly.type
_entity_poly.pdbx_seq_one_letter_code
_entity_poly.pdbx_strand_id
1 'polypeptide(L)'
;MDTNETDRNAQAILSDGVYKDDDLLAAGKKIDLHMHSTFSDGVFTPDELVKMRKDEGYDVVAVTDHDGAKGVKEALAAGEKYGVKVVPGIEIGTVMNVSDIIPEACDKSMNKGEVELHILGYNIDPDNKALCDQMQKIKDFRDERNRKLLWYFQEKGFDIKYDDLIRTPGQEYVAKPDFAWVFVNRGYVQNVSEAFRSEKFLAAKAVQRLKQMPYPTGDAIKLIQGAGGAAVLAHPMKIKGIGEKGSDEFFDNLIRLITRLKEMGLAGLEISHPSATPEDSERLVDISHRTGLKITMGSDYHGPQNKKRA
;
A
#
# COMPACT_ATOMS: atom_id res chain seq x y z
N MET A 1 0.72 18.04 23.70
CA MET A 1 -0.07 18.55 22.57
C MET A 1 -1.07 17.49 22.20
N ASP A 2 -2.31 17.89 22.05
CA ASP A 2 -3.47 17.02 22.22
C ASP A 2 -3.62 16.00 21.08
N THR A 3 -3.45 14.71 21.39
CA THR A 3 -3.91 13.57 20.58
C THR A 3 -5.38 13.71 20.13
N ASN A 4 -6.16 14.54 20.82
CA ASN A 4 -7.55 14.88 20.53
C ASN A 4 -7.80 15.70 19.25
N GLU A 5 -6.84 16.43 18.71
CA GLU A 5 -7.07 17.28 17.53
C GLU A 5 -6.80 16.52 16.22
N THR A 6 -5.80 15.65 16.21
CA THR A 6 -5.53 14.72 15.11
C THR A 6 -6.66 13.71 14.97
N ASP A 7 -7.20 13.22 16.11
CA ASP A 7 -8.34 12.31 16.16
C ASP A 7 -9.65 13.00 15.71
N ARG A 8 -9.89 14.28 16.09
CA ARG A 8 -11.06 15.05 15.63
C ARG A 8 -11.01 15.33 14.12
N ASN A 9 -9.83 15.59 13.58
CA ASN A 9 -9.67 15.81 12.14
C ASN A 9 -9.83 14.52 11.35
N ALA A 10 -9.35 13.38 11.85
CA ALA A 10 -9.63 12.06 11.29
C ALA A 10 -11.14 11.75 11.27
N GLN A 11 -11.87 12.14 12.32
CA GLN A 11 -13.32 11.98 12.43
C GLN A 11 -14.10 12.79 11.38
N ALA A 12 -13.71 14.05 11.13
CA ALA A 12 -14.36 14.91 10.14
C ALA A 12 -14.27 14.34 8.71
N ILE A 13 -13.27 13.53 8.41
CA ILE A 13 -13.02 13.00 7.07
C ILE A 13 -13.87 11.79 6.77
N LEU A 14 -14.15 11.01 7.76
CA LEU A 14 -15.00 9.86 7.63
C LEU A 14 -16.48 10.28 7.50
N SER A 15 -16.87 11.48 7.98
CA SER A 15 -18.24 11.99 7.89
C SER A 15 -18.66 12.51 6.51
N ASP A 16 -17.71 12.91 5.65
CA ASP A 16 -18.00 13.64 4.39
C ASP A 16 -17.81 12.80 3.10
N GLY A 17 -18.05 11.49 3.12
CA GLY A 17 -18.20 10.77 1.85
C GLY A 17 -17.17 9.71 1.49
N VAL A 18 -16.20 9.39 2.33
CA VAL A 18 -15.50 8.11 2.26
C VAL A 18 -16.39 7.01 2.84
N TYR A 19 -17.33 7.40 3.72
CA TYR A 19 -18.39 6.55 4.26
C TYR A 19 -19.77 7.12 3.99
N LYS A 20 -20.71 6.25 3.66
CA LYS A 20 -22.14 6.61 3.51
C LYS A 20 -22.90 6.69 4.83
N ASP A 21 -22.29 6.31 5.95
CA ASP A 21 -22.94 6.27 7.27
C ASP A 21 -22.29 7.25 8.25
N ASP A 22 -22.92 8.39 8.44
CA ASP A 22 -22.50 9.47 9.35
C ASP A 22 -22.43 9.09 10.85
N ASP A 23 -23.07 7.97 11.25
CA ASP A 23 -23.25 7.60 12.66
C ASP A 23 -22.04 6.87 13.30
N LEU A 24 -21.04 6.45 12.52
CA LEU A 24 -19.97 5.56 13.00
C LEU A 24 -18.75 6.29 13.58
N LEU A 25 -18.72 7.61 13.49
CA LEU A 25 -17.56 8.42 13.85
C LEU A 25 -17.79 9.32 15.03
N ALA A 26 -18.60 8.86 15.97
CA ALA A 26 -18.64 9.48 17.29
C ALA A 26 -17.21 9.58 17.86
N ALA A 27 -16.90 10.73 18.44
CA ALA A 27 -15.60 11.06 19.02
C ALA A 27 -15.01 9.87 19.83
N GLY A 28 -13.75 9.52 19.55
CA GLY A 28 -12.99 8.54 20.31
C GLY A 28 -12.91 7.13 19.72
N LYS A 29 -13.31 6.88 18.46
CA LYS A 29 -13.16 5.57 17.82
C LYS A 29 -11.71 5.31 17.37
N LYS A 30 -11.24 4.08 17.59
CA LYS A 30 -9.93 3.62 17.16
C LYS A 30 -10.03 3.02 15.75
N ILE A 31 -9.19 3.50 14.83
CA ILE A 31 -9.32 3.25 13.40
C ILE A 31 -7.98 2.76 12.82
N ASP A 32 -8.03 1.72 11.95
CA ASP A 32 -6.89 1.26 11.15
C ASP A 32 -7.39 0.92 9.74
N LEU A 33 -7.11 1.79 8.78
CA LEU A 33 -7.62 1.66 7.42
C LEU A 33 -6.60 1.09 6.42
N HIS A 34 -5.45 0.59 6.88
CA HIS A 34 -4.41 0.09 5.99
C HIS A 34 -3.74 -1.15 6.60
N MET A 35 -4.19 -2.32 6.16
CA MET A 35 -3.66 -3.61 6.60
C MET A 35 -3.64 -4.62 5.46
N HIS A 36 -2.69 -5.56 5.51
CA HIS A 36 -2.49 -6.59 4.50
C HIS A 36 -2.73 -7.98 5.06
N SER A 37 -3.48 -8.78 4.29
CA SER A 37 -3.79 -10.16 4.63
C SER A 37 -2.96 -11.18 3.85
N THR A 38 -3.25 -12.46 4.06
CA THR A 38 -2.66 -13.56 3.27
C THR A 38 -3.05 -13.53 1.79
N PHE A 39 -4.04 -12.71 1.40
CA PHE A 39 -4.37 -12.49 -0.01
C PHE A 39 -3.34 -11.61 -0.73
N SER A 40 -2.50 -10.88 0.01
CA SER A 40 -1.30 -10.22 -0.51
C SER A 40 -0.04 -10.70 0.21
N ASP A 41 0.62 -9.84 0.94
CA ASP A 41 1.89 -10.12 1.63
C ASP A 41 1.80 -10.05 3.15
N GLY A 42 0.59 -9.97 3.70
CA GLY A 42 0.32 -10.13 5.11
C GLY A 42 0.49 -11.59 5.61
N VAL A 43 0.49 -11.79 6.93
CA VAL A 43 0.68 -13.11 7.57
C VAL A 43 -0.59 -13.69 8.17
N PHE A 44 -1.65 -12.91 8.27
CA PHE A 44 -2.94 -13.29 8.84
C PHE A 44 -4.01 -13.31 7.77
N THR A 45 -4.98 -14.21 7.91
CA THR A 45 -6.20 -14.15 7.09
C THR A 45 -7.00 -12.88 7.41
N PRO A 46 -7.91 -12.44 6.52
CA PRO A 46 -8.79 -11.32 6.83
C PRO A 46 -9.59 -11.52 8.13
N ASP A 47 -10.09 -12.75 8.42
CA ASP A 47 -10.82 -13.07 9.65
C ASP A 47 -9.92 -12.88 10.89
N GLU A 48 -8.68 -13.36 10.84
CA GLU A 48 -7.71 -13.21 11.93
C GLU A 48 -7.33 -11.74 12.15
N LEU A 49 -7.13 -10.94 11.07
CA LEU A 49 -6.81 -9.53 11.17
C LEU A 49 -7.93 -8.73 11.82
N VAL A 50 -9.17 -8.91 11.36
CA VAL A 50 -10.34 -8.21 11.92
C VAL A 50 -10.54 -8.59 13.38
N LYS A 51 -10.41 -9.90 13.71
CA LYS A 51 -10.48 -10.36 15.10
C LYS A 51 -9.39 -9.74 15.97
N MET A 52 -8.16 -9.75 15.51
CA MET A 52 -7.02 -9.16 16.23
C MET A 52 -7.26 -7.67 16.52
N ARG A 53 -7.69 -6.89 15.53
CA ARG A 53 -7.99 -5.47 15.72
C ARG A 53 -9.16 -5.25 16.66
N LYS A 54 -10.19 -6.13 16.63
CA LYS A 54 -11.27 -6.10 17.64
C LYS A 54 -10.73 -6.29 19.05
N ASP A 55 -9.88 -7.29 19.25
CA ASP A 55 -9.30 -7.60 20.56
C ASP A 55 -8.39 -6.45 21.07
N GLU A 56 -7.81 -5.67 20.15
CA GLU A 56 -7.04 -4.45 20.43
C GLU A 56 -7.91 -3.19 20.60
N GLY A 57 -9.24 -3.30 20.48
CA GLY A 57 -10.20 -2.23 20.70
C GLY A 57 -10.41 -1.30 19.51
N TYR A 58 -10.10 -1.75 18.28
CA TYR A 58 -10.45 -0.98 17.08
C TYR A 58 -11.93 -1.12 16.73
N ASP A 59 -12.53 0.00 16.31
CA ASP A 59 -13.94 0.11 15.92
C ASP A 59 -14.14 0.00 14.42
N VAL A 60 -13.18 0.54 13.65
CA VAL A 60 -13.22 0.60 12.18
C VAL A 60 -11.89 0.16 11.60
N VAL A 61 -11.95 -0.75 10.64
CA VAL A 61 -10.76 -1.29 9.98
C VAL A 61 -10.96 -1.44 8.47
N ALA A 62 -9.85 -1.47 7.70
CA ALA A 62 -9.87 -1.91 6.32
C ALA A 62 -8.74 -2.91 6.06
N VAL A 63 -9.06 -3.97 5.33
CA VAL A 63 -8.05 -4.83 4.70
C VAL A 63 -7.89 -4.33 3.27
N THR A 64 -6.68 -3.92 2.93
CA THR A 64 -6.33 -3.21 1.69
C THR A 64 -5.22 -3.96 0.96
N ASP A 65 -5.46 -5.22 0.66
CA ASP A 65 -4.47 -6.09 0.01
C ASP A 65 -3.90 -5.49 -1.27
N HIS A 66 -2.63 -5.73 -1.53
CA HIS A 66 -1.94 -5.26 -2.74
C HIS A 66 -2.55 -5.87 -4.00
N ASP A 67 -2.93 -5.01 -4.94
CA ASP A 67 -3.39 -5.36 -6.29
C ASP A 67 -4.47 -6.46 -6.31
N GLY A 68 -5.35 -6.48 -5.28
CA GLY A 68 -6.42 -7.47 -5.18
C GLY A 68 -7.48 -7.14 -4.15
N ALA A 69 -8.73 -7.51 -4.43
CA ALA A 69 -9.89 -7.30 -3.54
C ALA A 69 -10.54 -8.60 -3.06
N LYS A 70 -9.88 -9.76 -3.28
CA LYS A 70 -10.48 -11.07 -2.95
C LYS A 70 -10.70 -11.28 -1.46
N GLY A 71 -9.81 -10.74 -0.60
CA GLY A 71 -9.90 -10.80 0.85
C GLY A 71 -11.04 -9.97 1.45
N VAL A 72 -11.59 -9.00 0.68
CA VAL A 72 -12.59 -8.05 1.17
C VAL A 72 -13.86 -8.73 1.68
N LYS A 73 -14.36 -9.74 0.99
CA LYS A 73 -15.59 -10.44 1.41
C LYS A 73 -15.41 -11.18 2.74
N GLU A 74 -14.26 -11.82 2.93
CA GLU A 74 -13.93 -12.47 4.20
C GLU A 74 -13.78 -11.43 5.32
N ALA A 75 -13.12 -10.31 5.06
CA ALA A 75 -13.00 -9.22 6.02
C ALA A 75 -14.36 -8.64 6.44
N LEU A 76 -15.29 -8.43 5.47
CA LEU A 76 -16.65 -7.96 5.74
C LEU A 76 -17.43 -8.94 6.62
N ALA A 77 -17.38 -10.24 6.29
CA ALA A 77 -18.01 -11.29 7.10
C ALA A 77 -17.42 -11.35 8.52
N ALA A 78 -16.11 -11.20 8.65
CA ALA A 78 -15.44 -11.11 9.96
C ALA A 78 -15.89 -9.86 10.74
N GLY A 79 -16.07 -8.73 10.05
CA GLY A 79 -16.63 -7.51 10.67
C GLY A 79 -18.01 -7.72 11.28
N GLU A 80 -18.92 -8.37 10.55
CA GLU A 80 -20.23 -8.75 11.08
C GLU A 80 -20.13 -9.72 12.27
N LYS A 81 -19.27 -10.73 12.16
CA LYS A 81 -19.04 -11.75 13.19
C LYS A 81 -18.52 -11.16 14.49
N TYR A 82 -17.59 -10.21 14.43
CA TYR A 82 -16.91 -9.67 15.61
C TYR A 82 -17.43 -8.29 16.06
N GLY A 83 -18.37 -7.69 15.32
CA GLY A 83 -18.91 -6.37 15.62
C GLY A 83 -17.88 -5.25 15.40
N VAL A 84 -17.14 -5.31 14.31
CA VAL A 84 -16.20 -4.28 13.85
C VAL A 84 -16.66 -3.75 12.50
N LYS A 85 -16.68 -2.44 12.32
CA LYS A 85 -16.96 -1.89 10.99
C LYS A 85 -15.75 -2.17 10.08
N VAL A 86 -15.99 -2.92 9.01
CA VAL A 86 -14.99 -3.14 7.96
C VAL A 86 -15.31 -2.30 6.74
N VAL A 87 -14.33 -1.57 6.26
CA VAL A 87 -14.39 -0.80 5.01
C VAL A 87 -13.84 -1.66 3.89
N PRO A 88 -14.59 -1.87 2.80
CA PRO A 88 -14.05 -2.53 1.63
C PRO A 88 -12.88 -1.72 1.07
N GLY A 89 -11.69 -2.34 0.98
CA GLY A 89 -10.47 -1.62 0.59
C GLY A 89 -9.58 -2.40 -0.37
N ILE A 90 -8.67 -1.68 -1.01
CA ILE A 90 -7.61 -2.20 -1.86
C ILE A 90 -6.43 -1.23 -1.83
N GLU A 91 -5.20 -1.73 -1.99
CA GLU A 91 -4.03 -0.90 -2.30
C GLU A 91 -3.49 -1.26 -3.68
N ILE A 92 -3.39 -0.27 -4.58
CA ILE A 92 -2.90 -0.45 -5.95
C ILE A 92 -1.52 0.18 -6.09
N GLY A 93 -0.51 -0.63 -6.46
CA GLY A 93 0.81 -0.14 -6.82
C GLY A 93 0.80 0.54 -8.19
N THR A 94 1.27 1.78 -8.27
CA THR A 94 1.21 2.61 -9.47
C THR A 94 2.51 3.32 -9.78
N VAL A 95 2.61 3.88 -10.98
CA VAL A 95 3.70 4.76 -11.38
C VAL A 95 3.14 6.05 -11.99
N MET A 96 3.84 7.15 -11.74
CA MET A 96 3.55 8.45 -12.33
C MET A 96 4.83 9.09 -12.87
N ASN A 97 4.78 9.61 -14.10
CA ASN A 97 5.84 10.50 -14.57
C ASN A 97 5.56 11.90 -14.02
N VAL A 98 6.54 12.47 -13.31
CA VAL A 98 6.43 13.75 -12.64
C VAL A 98 7.36 14.83 -13.25
N SER A 99 7.98 14.55 -14.40
CA SER A 99 8.98 15.43 -15.01
C SER A 99 8.46 16.82 -15.40
N ASP A 100 7.15 16.94 -15.65
CA ASP A 100 6.48 18.21 -15.96
C ASP A 100 6.13 19.04 -14.72
N ILE A 101 6.04 18.42 -13.54
CA ILE A 101 5.67 19.07 -12.28
C ILE A 101 6.81 19.15 -11.27
N ILE A 102 7.77 18.23 -11.36
CA ILE A 102 8.98 18.16 -10.52
C ILE A 102 10.19 17.88 -11.44
N PRO A 103 10.67 18.86 -12.22
CA PRO A 103 11.77 18.64 -13.17
C PRO A 103 13.04 18.11 -12.48
N GLU A 104 13.28 18.50 -11.23
CA GLU A 104 14.42 18.07 -10.41
C GLU A 104 14.41 16.56 -10.10
N ALA A 105 13.26 15.92 -10.17
CA ALA A 105 13.14 14.46 -9.99
C ALA A 105 13.79 13.70 -11.17
N CYS A 106 13.88 14.30 -12.34
CA CYS A 106 14.48 13.70 -13.53
C CYS A 106 15.99 13.51 -13.40
N ASP A 107 16.68 14.43 -12.71
CA ASP A 107 18.14 14.43 -12.59
C ASP A 107 18.63 13.44 -11.54
N LYS A 108 17.80 13.10 -10.56
CA LYS A 108 18.17 12.27 -9.39
C LYS A 108 17.66 10.82 -9.51
N SER A 109 16.71 10.53 -10.40
CA SER A 109 16.12 9.20 -10.52
C SER A 109 16.70 8.42 -11.70
N MET A 110 17.06 7.15 -11.47
CA MET A 110 17.42 6.22 -12.56
C MET A 110 16.24 5.95 -13.52
N ASN A 111 15.04 6.44 -13.21
CA ASN A 111 13.79 6.17 -13.90
C ASN A 111 13.24 7.36 -14.72
N LYS A 112 14.06 8.36 -15.05
CA LYS A 112 13.68 9.48 -15.94
C LYS A 112 12.39 10.21 -15.50
N GLY A 113 12.27 10.51 -14.20
CA GLY A 113 11.12 11.23 -13.65
C GLY A 113 9.92 10.34 -13.30
N GLU A 114 10.01 9.03 -13.41
CA GLU A 114 8.98 8.13 -12.88
C GLU A 114 9.11 7.98 -11.36
N VAL A 115 8.01 8.14 -10.64
CA VAL A 115 7.88 7.86 -9.21
C VAL A 115 6.86 6.74 -9.00
N GLU A 116 7.16 5.86 -8.05
CA GLU A 116 6.24 4.81 -7.59
C GLU A 116 5.33 5.40 -6.52
N LEU A 117 4.02 5.21 -6.68
CA LEU A 117 2.98 5.64 -5.76
C LEU A 117 2.07 4.46 -5.45
N HIS A 118 1.54 4.41 -4.24
CA HIS A 118 0.46 3.51 -3.91
C HIS A 118 -0.83 4.28 -3.70
N ILE A 119 -1.93 3.77 -4.25
CA ILE A 119 -3.26 4.38 -4.15
C ILE A 119 -4.18 3.40 -3.42
N LEU A 120 -4.63 3.81 -2.23
CA LEU A 120 -5.68 3.13 -1.49
C LEU A 120 -7.03 3.43 -2.13
N GLY A 121 -7.86 2.41 -2.27
CA GLY A 121 -9.26 2.56 -2.65
C GLY A 121 -10.14 2.15 -1.49
N TYR A 122 -11.07 3.00 -1.07
CA TYR A 122 -12.03 2.70 -0.01
C TYR A 122 -13.46 2.70 -0.52
N ASN A 123 -14.33 1.90 0.09
CA ASN A 123 -15.73 1.70 -0.31
C ASN A 123 -15.87 1.17 -1.76
N ILE A 124 -14.90 0.39 -2.21
CA ILE A 124 -14.96 -0.28 -3.51
C ILE A 124 -16.01 -1.40 -3.51
N ASP A 125 -16.61 -1.62 -4.66
CA ASP A 125 -17.30 -2.88 -4.94
C ASP A 125 -16.26 -3.94 -5.31
N PRO A 126 -16.02 -4.96 -4.45
CA PRO A 126 -15.01 -5.98 -4.70
C PRO A 126 -15.35 -6.90 -5.88
N ASP A 127 -16.59 -6.89 -6.36
CA ASP A 127 -17.05 -7.64 -7.52
C ASP A 127 -17.10 -6.78 -8.80
N ASN A 128 -16.67 -5.52 -8.75
CA ASN A 128 -16.63 -4.68 -9.92
C ASN A 128 -15.76 -5.32 -11.01
N LYS A 129 -16.39 -5.61 -12.15
CA LYS A 129 -15.74 -6.37 -13.22
C LYS A 129 -14.47 -5.70 -13.74
N ALA A 130 -14.50 -4.38 -13.93
CA ALA A 130 -13.34 -3.65 -14.46
C ALA A 130 -12.16 -3.70 -13.47
N LEU A 131 -12.45 -3.56 -12.16
CA LEU A 131 -11.45 -3.70 -11.09
C LEU A 131 -10.86 -5.11 -11.09
N CYS A 132 -11.69 -6.15 -11.05
CA CYS A 132 -11.26 -7.54 -11.03
C CYS A 132 -10.42 -7.91 -12.27
N ASP A 133 -10.87 -7.53 -13.47
CA ASP A 133 -10.15 -7.79 -14.73
C ASP A 133 -8.77 -7.11 -14.74
N GLN A 134 -8.67 -5.88 -14.23
CA GLN A 134 -7.40 -5.15 -14.19
C GLN A 134 -6.45 -5.74 -13.14
N MET A 135 -6.93 -6.08 -11.96
CA MET A 135 -6.11 -6.73 -10.92
C MET A 135 -5.60 -8.08 -11.42
N GLN A 136 -6.40 -8.84 -12.15
CA GLN A 136 -5.94 -10.10 -12.76
C GLN A 136 -4.80 -9.86 -13.76
N LYS A 137 -4.87 -8.84 -14.61
CA LYS A 137 -3.78 -8.49 -15.54
C LYS A 137 -2.49 -8.13 -14.82
N ILE A 138 -2.59 -7.34 -13.73
CA ILE A 138 -1.43 -6.97 -12.91
C ILE A 138 -0.81 -8.23 -12.28
N LYS A 139 -1.66 -9.14 -11.77
CA LYS A 139 -1.23 -10.42 -11.21
C LYS A 139 -0.50 -11.28 -12.26
N ASP A 140 -1.08 -11.46 -13.45
CA ASP A 140 -0.50 -12.27 -14.51
C ASP A 140 0.90 -11.74 -14.91
N PHE A 141 1.03 -10.43 -15.05
CA PHE A 141 2.31 -9.79 -15.35
C PHE A 141 3.34 -9.97 -14.22
N ARG A 142 2.91 -9.87 -12.96
CA ARG A 142 3.75 -10.11 -11.79
C ARG A 142 4.24 -11.57 -11.75
N ASP A 143 3.35 -12.51 -12.01
CA ASP A 143 3.66 -13.93 -12.02
C ASP A 143 4.68 -14.27 -13.16
N GLU A 144 4.52 -13.66 -14.33
CA GLU A 144 5.51 -13.78 -15.41
C GLU A 144 6.88 -13.21 -15.01
N ARG A 145 6.90 -12.03 -14.41
CA ARG A 145 8.15 -11.44 -13.88
C ARG A 145 8.78 -12.35 -12.83
N ASN A 146 8.00 -12.92 -11.93
CA ASN A 146 8.51 -13.79 -10.87
C ASN A 146 9.11 -15.08 -11.43
N ARG A 147 8.52 -15.67 -12.50
CA ARG A 147 9.12 -16.81 -13.20
C ARG A 147 10.45 -16.45 -13.83
N LYS A 148 10.57 -15.26 -14.44
CA LYS A 148 11.84 -14.75 -14.99
C LYS A 148 12.89 -14.52 -13.90
N LEU A 149 12.50 -14.00 -12.73
CA LEU A 149 13.37 -13.84 -11.58
C LEU A 149 13.84 -15.20 -11.05
N LEU A 150 12.93 -16.14 -10.89
CA LEU A 150 13.24 -17.50 -10.44
C LEU A 150 14.27 -18.15 -11.37
N TRP A 151 13.99 -18.14 -12.66
CA TRP A 151 14.91 -18.66 -13.67
C TRP A 151 16.29 -17.98 -13.60
N TYR A 152 16.34 -16.65 -13.49
CA TYR A 152 17.61 -15.92 -13.35
C TYR A 152 18.44 -16.42 -12.16
N PHE A 153 17.83 -16.65 -11.01
CA PHE A 153 18.55 -17.12 -9.83
C PHE A 153 18.95 -18.60 -9.96
N GLN A 154 18.12 -19.45 -10.55
CA GLN A 154 18.45 -20.84 -10.83
C GLN A 154 19.68 -20.96 -11.77
N GLU A 155 19.74 -20.15 -12.82
CA GLU A 155 20.91 -20.06 -13.72
C GLU A 155 22.20 -19.56 -13.00
N LYS A 156 22.04 -18.85 -11.88
CA LYS A 156 23.15 -18.45 -11.01
C LYS A 156 23.53 -19.50 -9.96
N GLY A 157 22.90 -20.67 -10.01
CA GLY A 157 23.19 -21.80 -9.12
C GLY A 157 22.49 -21.73 -7.76
N PHE A 158 21.47 -20.89 -7.61
CA PHE A 158 20.65 -20.90 -6.40
C PHE A 158 19.61 -22.02 -6.46
N ASP A 159 19.61 -22.90 -5.46
CA ASP A 159 18.58 -23.96 -5.32
C ASP A 159 17.32 -23.36 -4.72
N ILE A 160 16.46 -22.80 -5.55
CA ILE A 160 15.16 -22.23 -5.18
C ILE A 160 14.09 -22.69 -6.17
N LYS A 161 12.87 -22.89 -5.67
CA LYS A 161 11.69 -23.29 -6.46
C LYS A 161 10.58 -22.28 -6.27
N TYR A 162 9.59 -22.28 -7.17
CA TYR A 162 8.44 -21.38 -7.03
C TYR A 162 7.67 -21.63 -5.74
N ASP A 163 7.51 -22.89 -5.33
CA ASP A 163 6.82 -23.27 -4.11
C ASP A 163 7.50 -22.73 -2.84
N ASP A 164 8.81 -22.50 -2.88
CA ASP A 164 9.54 -21.87 -1.77
C ASP A 164 9.11 -20.39 -1.54
N LEU A 165 8.54 -19.75 -2.57
CA LEU A 165 8.04 -18.37 -2.51
C LEU A 165 6.64 -18.28 -1.89
N ILE A 166 5.92 -19.39 -1.84
CA ILE A 166 4.59 -19.48 -1.23
C ILE A 166 4.77 -19.73 0.26
N ARG A 167 4.40 -18.75 1.07
CA ARG A 167 4.64 -18.75 2.51
C ARG A 167 3.42 -19.18 3.34
N THR A 168 2.23 -19.02 2.75
CA THR A 168 0.96 -19.36 3.38
C THR A 168 0.06 -20.10 2.40
N PRO A 169 -0.73 -21.09 2.85
CA PRO A 169 -1.71 -21.73 1.98
C PRO A 169 -2.66 -20.69 1.35
N GLY A 170 -2.85 -20.77 0.04
CA GLY A 170 -3.72 -19.85 -0.68
C GLY A 170 -3.12 -18.49 -1.03
N GLN A 171 -1.84 -18.26 -0.74
CA GLN A 171 -1.16 -17.01 -1.14
C GLN A 171 -1.22 -16.83 -2.66
N GLU A 172 -1.83 -15.75 -3.10
CA GLU A 172 -1.92 -15.40 -4.53
C GLU A 172 -0.94 -14.29 -4.95
N TYR A 173 -0.34 -13.63 -3.99
CA TYR A 173 0.59 -12.53 -4.20
C TYR A 173 2.01 -12.96 -3.85
N VAL A 174 2.90 -12.97 -4.84
CA VAL A 174 4.34 -13.19 -4.66
C VAL A 174 5.07 -11.94 -5.13
N ALA A 175 5.94 -11.41 -4.29
CA ALA A 175 6.71 -10.19 -4.57
C ALA A 175 8.22 -10.40 -4.32
N LYS A 176 9.02 -9.37 -4.57
CA LYS A 176 10.47 -9.43 -4.32
C LYS A 176 10.83 -9.75 -2.85
N PRO A 177 10.09 -9.28 -1.83
CA PRO A 177 10.34 -9.70 -0.45
C PRO A 177 10.28 -11.22 -0.24
N ASP A 178 9.44 -11.95 -0.99
CA ASP A 178 9.35 -13.39 -0.86
C ASP A 178 10.64 -14.08 -1.31
N PHE A 179 11.24 -13.61 -2.40
CA PHE A 179 12.59 -14.05 -2.81
C PHE A 179 13.63 -13.75 -1.74
N ALA A 180 13.58 -12.55 -1.14
CA ALA A 180 14.52 -12.20 -0.07
C ALA A 180 14.39 -13.14 1.14
N TRP A 181 13.16 -13.49 1.53
CA TRP A 181 12.92 -14.46 2.60
C TRP A 181 13.42 -15.85 2.26
N VAL A 182 13.25 -16.32 1.01
CA VAL A 182 13.81 -17.59 0.57
C VAL A 182 15.34 -17.57 0.67
N PHE A 183 15.99 -16.48 0.27
CA PHE A 183 17.45 -16.36 0.41
C PHE A 183 17.92 -16.40 1.87
N VAL A 184 17.16 -15.78 2.79
CA VAL A 184 17.44 -15.86 4.24
C VAL A 184 17.25 -17.28 4.74
N ASN A 185 16.13 -17.93 4.41
CA ASN A 185 15.79 -19.27 4.89
C ASN A 185 16.76 -20.34 4.37
N ARG A 186 17.30 -20.16 3.16
CA ARG A 186 18.33 -21.03 2.56
C ARG A 186 19.76 -20.70 3.00
N GLY A 187 19.93 -19.65 3.84
CA GLY A 187 21.24 -19.23 4.34
C GLY A 187 22.13 -18.54 3.32
N TYR A 188 21.57 -18.07 2.23
CA TYR A 188 22.32 -17.31 1.22
C TYR A 188 22.63 -15.88 1.65
N VAL A 189 21.82 -15.31 2.53
CA VAL A 189 22.00 -13.99 3.16
C VAL A 189 21.60 -14.06 4.62
N GLN A 190 22.05 -13.10 5.43
CA GLN A 190 21.74 -13.07 6.87
C GLN A 190 20.37 -12.46 7.16
N ASN A 191 19.94 -11.51 6.33
CA ASN A 191 18.67 -10.80 6.50
C ASN A 191 18.12 -10.27 5.18
N VAL A 192 16.84 -9.89 5.19
CA VAL A 192 16.12 -9.37 4.02
C VAL A 192 16.80 -8.11 3.44
N SER A 193 17.30 -7.21 4.30
CA SER A 193 17.98 -5.99 3.84
C SER A 193 19.23 -6.28 3.00
N GLU A 194 19.99 -7.30 3.37
CA GLU A 194 21.15 -7.74 2.60
C GLU A 194 20.74 -8.22 1.19
N ALA A 195 19.66 -9.00 1.08
CA ALA A 195 19.16 -9.44 -0.21
C ALA A 195 18.81 -8.28 -1.15
N PHE A 196 18.26 -7.18 -0.60
CA PHE A 196 17.91 -6.00 -1.40
C PHE A 196 19.09 -5.09 -1.76
N ARG A 197 20.19 -5.13 -1.00
CA ARG A 197 21.38 -4.27 -1.23
C ARG A 197 22.44 -4.92 -2.09
N SER A 198 22.49 -6.24 -2.12
CA SER A 198 23.55 -6.96 -2.80
C SER A 198 23.27 -7.14 -4.29
N GLU A 199 24.23 -6.76 -5.14
CA GLU A 199 24.18 -7.00 -6.59
C GLU A 199 24.21 -8.49 -6.97
N LYS A 200 24.55 -9.37 -6.03
CA LYS A 200 24.43 -10.82 -6.20
C LYS A 200 22.97 -11.29 -6.17
N PHE A 201 22.09 -10.51 -5.54
CA PHE A 201 20.68 -10.82 -5.32
C PHE A 201 19.75 -9.79 -5.98
N LEU A 202 18.84 -9.21 -5.21
CA LEU A 202 17.77 -8.36 -5.73
C LEU A 202 18.25 -6.98 -6.24
N ALA A 203 19.45 -6.52 -5.83
CA ALA A 203 20.04 -5.32 -6.41
C ALA A 203 20.70 -5.53 -7.77
N ALA A 204 20.82 -6.78 -8.25
CA ALA A 204 21.44 -7.07 -9.55
C ALA A 204 20.76 -6.25 -10.68
N LYS A 205 21.56 -5.65 -11.55
CA LYS A 205 21.04 -4.85 -12.68
C LYS A 205 20.05 -5.61 -13.56
N ALA A 206 20.27 -6.93 -13.77
CA ALA A 206 19.34 -7.79 -14.51
C ALA A 206 17.98 -7.90 -13.79
N VAL A 207 17.98 -8.04 -12.46
CA VAL A 207 16.79 -8.10 -11.62
C VAL A 207 16.04 -6.75 -11.61
N GLN A 208 16.78 -5.64 -11.55
CA GLN A 208 16.20 -4.29 -11.55
C GLN A 208 15.53 -3.93 -12.90
N ARG A 209 15.97 -4.57 -13.99
CA ARG A 209 15.33 -4.43 -15.31
C ARG A 209 14.02 -5.20 -15.45
N LEU A 210 13.78 -6.21 -14.60
CA LEU A 210 12.51 -6.94 -14.53
C LEU A 210 11.52 -6.12 -13.67
N LYS A 211 10.98 -5.06 -14.27
CA LYS A 211 10.04 -4.16 -13.60
C LYS A 211 8.68 -4.83 -13.37
N GLN A 212 7.90 -4.28 -12.46
CA GLN A 212 6.45 -4.54 -12.41
C GLN A 212 5.78 -3.91 -13.65
N MET A 213 4.56 -4.34 -13.94
CA MET A 213 3.72 -3.63 -14.91
C MET A 213 3.55 -2.18 -14.43
N PRO A 214 3.99 -1.18 -15.20
CA PRO A 214 3.77 0.20 -14.84
C PRO A 214 2.28 0.53 -15.00
N TYR A 215 1.51 0.49 -13.91
CA TYR A 215 0.10 0.88 -13.94
C TYR A 215 0.00 2.38 -13.67
N PRO A 216 -0.54 3.19 -14.61
CA PRO A 216 -0.59 4.64 -14.45
C PRO A 216 -1.45 5.05 -13.25
N THR A 217 -0.96 5.96 -12.43
CA THR A 217 -1.66 6.44 -11.23
C THR A 217 -3.04 7.02 -11.55
N GLY A 218 -3.17 7.81 -12.63
CA GLY A 218 -4.45 8.36 -13.04
C GLY A 218 -5.48 7.29 -13.44
N ASP A 219 -5.03 6.17 -14.01
CA ASP A 219 -5.92 5.06 -14.37
C ASP A 219 -6.35 4.27 -13.13
N ALA A 220 -5.48 4.13 -12.13
CA ALA A 220 -5.83 3.52 -10.85
C ALA A 220 -6.89 4.35 -10.11
N ILE A 221 -6.75 5.67 -10.07
CA ILE A 221 -7.74 6.57 -9.47
C ILE A 221 -9.10 6.40 -10.15
N LYS A 222 -9.14 6.42 -11.49
CA LYS A 222 -10.39 6.21 -12.25
C LYS A 222 -11.00 4.83 -12.04
N LEU A 223 -10.14 3.81 -11.92
CA LEU A 223 -10.59 2.43 -11.69
C LEU A 223 -11.26 2.28 -10.32
N ILE A 224 -10.65 2.86 -9.27
CA ILE A 224 -11.23 2.91 -7.93
C ILE A 224 -12.57 3.65 -7.94
N GLN A 225 -12.65 4.82 -8.60
CA GLN A 225 -13.89 5.58 -8.74
C GLN A 225 -14.96 4.80 -9.51
N GLY A 226 -14.58 4.11 -10.60
CA GLY A 226 -15.46 3.25 -11.38
C GLY A 226 -15.99 2.04 -10.61
N ALA A 227 -15.28 1.62 -9.56
CA ALA A 227 -15.75 0.62 -8.60
C ALA A 227 -16.57 1.21 -7.44
N GLY A 228 -16.95 2.49 -7.50
CA GLY A 228 -17.74 3.19 -6.48
C GLY A 228 -16.92 3.71 -5.29
N GLY A 229 -15.60 3.56 -5.34
CA GLY A 229 -14.69 3.90 -4.26
C GLY A 229 -14.12 5.32 -4.31
N ALA A 230 -13.42 5.67 -3.23
CA ALA A 230 -12.62 6.90 -3.11
C ALA A 230 -11.13 6.57 -3.12
N ALA A 231 -10.36 7.29 -3.95
CA ALA A 231 -8.91 7.09 -4.07
C ALA A 231 -8.14 7.97 -3.07
N VAL A 232 -7.18 7.38 -2.38
CA VAL A 232 -6.37 8.02 -1.34
C VAL A 232 -4.89 7.73 -1.58
N LEU A 233 -4.01 8.73 -1.47
CA LEU A 233 -2.56 8.53 -1.57
C LEU A 233 -2.06 7.84 -0.29
N ALA A 234 -1.50 6.64 -0.45
CA ALA A 234 -0.93 5.85 0.65
C ALA A 234 0.45 6.37 1.07
N HIS A 235 0.76 6.27 2.36
CA HIS A 235 2.09 6.47 2.98
C HIS A 235 3.01 7.46 2.22
N PRO A 236 2.64 8.74 2.07
CA PRO A 236 3.37 9.72 1.25
C PRO A 236 4.84 9.87 1.65
N MET A 237 5.18 9.59 2.91
CA MET A 237 6.56 9.62 3.40
C MET A 237 7.44 8.46 2.91
N LYS A 238 6.88 7.50 2.14
CA LYS A 238 7.64 6.45 1.44
C LYS A 238 8.00 6.82 0.00
N ILE A 239 7.46 7.90 -0.56
CA ILE A 239 7.72 8.33 -1.94
C ILE A 239 9.20 8.68 -2.09
N LYS A 240 9.81 8.14 -3.14
CA LYS A 240 11.23 8.38 -3.47
C LYS A 240 11.33 9.23 -4.73
N GLY A 241 12.43 9.98 -4.84
CA GLY A 241 12.74 10.74 -6.05
C GLY A 241 12.14 12.15 -6.08
N ILE A 242 11.45 12.61 -5.04
CA ILE A 242 10.88 13.96 -4.95
C ILE A 242 11.59 14.87 -3.94
N GLY A 243 12.77 14.49 -3.46
CA GLY A 243 13.56 15.21 -2.46
C GLY A 243 14.01 14.27 -1.34
N GLU A 244 14.81 14.81 -0.40
CA GLU A 244 15.18 14.10 0.81
C GLU A 244 13.97 14.06 1.76
N LYS A 245 13.61 12.86 2.24
CA LYS A 245 12.46 12.65 3.12
C LYS A 245 12.49 13.61 4.32
N GLY A 246 11.36 14.30 4.54
CA GLY A 246 11.19 15.24 5.66
C GLY A 246 11.75 16.65 5.40
N SER A 247 12.50 16.87 4.31
CA SER A 247 12.99 18.19 3.93
C SER A 247 11.87 19.10 3.38
N ASP A 248 12.12 20.41 3.37
CA ASP A 248 11.19 21.36 2.75
C ASP A 248 11.03 21.10 1.26
N GLU A 249 12.15 20.78 0.54
CA GLU A 249 12.10 20.35 -0.87
C GLU A 249 11.13 19.18 -1.08
N PHE A 250 11.20 18.17 -0.21
CA PHE A 250 10.30 17.02 -0.28
C PHE A 250 8.83 17.42 -0.16
N PHE A 251 8.50 18.24 0.82
CA PHE A 251 7.11 18.66 1.07
C PHE A 251 6.59 19.62 -0.01
N ASP A 252 7.43 20.51 -0.52
CA ASP A 252 7.05 21.40 -1.65
C ASP A 252 6.74 20.56 -2.90
N ASN A 253 7.56 19.57 -3.21
CA ASN A 253 7.33 18.66 -4.31
C ASN A 253 6.13 17.73 -4.06
N LEU A 254 5.91 17.29 -2.82
CA LEU A 254 4.72 16.53 -2.44
C LEU A 254 3.44 17.35 -2.66
N ILE A 255 3.43 18.64 -2.35
CA ILE A 255 2.29 19.52 -2.62
C ILE A 255 2.00 19.62 -4.12
N ARG A 256 3.03 19.77 -4.96
CA ARG A 256 2.88 19.80 -6.43
C ARG A 256 2.29 18.48 -6.94
N LEU A 257 2.81 17.35 -6.45
CA LEU A 257 2.32 16.02 -6.78
C LEU A 257 0.86 15.83 -6.37
N ILE A 258 0.51 16.15 -5.13
CA ILE A 258 -0.86 16.05 -4.59
C ILE A 258 -1.82 16.94 -5.39
N THR A 259 -1.43 18.15 -5.74
CA THR A 259 -2.24 19.04 -6.55
C THR A 259 -2.59 18.39 -7.90
N ARG A 260 -1.60 17.76 -8.54
CA ARG A 260 -1.81 17.04 -9.80
C ARG A 260 -2.69 15.81 -9.63
N LEU A 261 -2.49 15.02 -8.56
CA LEU A 261 -3.32 13.86 -8.25
C LEU A 261 -4.77 14.26 -7.95
N LYS A 262 -4.98 15.39 -7.29
CA LYS A 262 -6.33 15.93 -7.04
C LYS A 262 -7.06 16.27 -8.35
N GLU A 263 -6.37 16.85 -9.33
CA GLU A 263 -6.93 17.09 -10.67
C GLU A 263 -7.34 15.77 -11.36
N MET A 264 -6.68 14.64 -11.03
CA MET A 264 -7.03 13.30 -11.51
C MET A 264 -8.17 12.66 -10.73
N GLY A 265 -8.62 13.28 -9.61
CA GLY A 265 -9.73 12.80 -8.78
C GLY A 265 -9.31 12.13 -7.47
N LEU A 266 -8.08 12.37 -6.99
CA LEU A 266 -7.67 11.93 -5.65
C LEU A 266 -8.57 12.57 -4.60
N ALA A 267 -9.12 11.77 -3.68
CA ALA A 267 -10.06 12.21 -2.65
C ALA A 267 -9.40 12.43 -1.28
N GLY A 268 -8.29 11.77 -1.00
CA GLY A 268 -7.68 11.81 0.33
C GLY A 268 -6.17 11.55 0.35
N LEU A 269 -5.63 11.69 1.56
CA LEU A 269 -4.21 11.53 1.88
C LEU A 269 -4.07 10.73 3.18
N GLU A 270 -3.25 9.70 3.21
CA GLU A 270 -2.88 9.01 4.44
C GLU A 270 -1.85 9.83 5.21
N ILE A 271 -2.23 10.33 6.38
CA ILE A 271 -1.41 11.25 7.18
C ILE A 271 -0.69 10.56 8.34
N SER A 272 -1.22 9.43 8.81
CA SER A 272 -0.65 8.65 9.91
C SER A 272 -0.27 7.27 9.42
N HIS A 273 1.02 6.99 9.43
CA HIS A 273 1.65 5.76 8.96
C HIS A 273 2.98 5.57 9.70
N PRO A 274 3.45 4.33 9.98
CA PRO A 274 4.73 4.11 10.68
C PRO A 274 5.98 4.74 10.02
N SER A 275 5.90 5.14 8.76
CA SER A 275 6.98 5.87 8.09
C SER A 275 7.00 7.38 8.36
N ALA A 276 5.95 7.95 8.91
CA ALA A 276 5.85 9.37 9.24
C ALA A 276 6.24 9.61 10.69
N THR A 277 7.02 10.66 10.95
CA THR A 277 7.20 11.18 12.31
C THR A 277 5.97 11.99 12.73
N PRO A 278 5.78 12.32 14.01
CA PRO A 278 4.71 13.24 14.42
C PRO A 278 4.75 14.57 13.65
N GLU A 279 5.93 15.14 13.43
CA GLU A 279 6.13 16.38 12.68
C GLU A 279 5.75 16.22 11.21
N ASP A 280 6.09 15.07 10.59
CA ASP A 280 5.66 14.75 9.22
C ASP A 280 4.14 14.69 9.15
N SER A 281 3.50 14.03 10.12
CA SER A 281 2.04 13.90 10.19
C SER A 281 1.35 15.26 10.32
N GLU A 282 1.85 16.17 11.16
CA GLU A 282 1.35 17.55 11.28
C GLU A 282 1.43 18.29 9.92
N ARG A 283 2.56 18.18 9.22
CA ARG A 283 2.73 18.77 7.88
C ARG A 283 1.76 18.16 6.86
N LEU A 284 1.51 16.86 6.90
CA LEU A 284 0.54 16.18 6.04
C LEU A 284 -0.90 16.62 6.31
N VAL A 285 -1.25 16.88 7.58
CA VAL A 285 -2.54 17.47 7.97
C VAL A 285 -2.68 18.87 7.35
N ASP A 286 -1.67 19.75 7.48
CA ASP A 286 -1.70 21.07 6.86
C ASP A 286 -1.88 21.01 5.34
N ILE A 287 -1.15 20.10 4.69
CA ILE A 287 -1.28 19.88 3.24
C ILE A 287 -2.71 19.43 2.88
N SER A 288 -3.30 18.49 3.64
CA SER A 288 -4.68 18.06 3.44
C SER A 288 -5.67 19.21 3.52
N HIS A 289 -5.55 20.05 4.56
CA HIS A 289 -6.42 21.22 4.73
C HIS A 289 -6.28 22.21 3.56
N ARG A 290 -5.04 22.54 3.17
CA ARG A 290 -4.76 23.48 2.08
C ARG A 290 -5.22 22.97 0.72
N THR A 291 -5.15 21.67 0.50
CA THR A 291 -5.57 21.04 -0.75
C THR A 291 -7.04 20.62 -0.74
N GLY A 292 -7.73 20.63 0.41
CA GLY A 292 -9.11 20.18 0.58
C GLY A 292 -9.25 18.67 0.36
N LEU A 293 -8.18 17.89 0.62
CA LEU A 293 -8.23 16.45 0.63
C LEU A 293 -8.73 15.93 1.97
N LYS A 294 -9.32 14.76 1.93
CA LYS A 294 -9.71 13.99 3.12
C LYS A 294 -8.47 13.35 3.74
N ILE A 295 -8.49 13.09 5.06
CA ILE A 295 -7.40 12.44 5.78
C ILE A 295 -7.75 10.98 6.04
N THR A 296 -6.80 10.07 5.95
CA THR A 296 -6.91 8.70 6.44
C THR A 296 -5.71 8.35 7.30
N MET A 297 -5.81 7.23 8.01
CA MET A 297 -4.73 6.69 8.82
C MET A 297 -4.71 5.17 8.74
N GLY A 298 -3.53 4.60 8.78
CA GLY A 298 -3.37 3.16 8.77
C GLY A 298 -2.00 2.72 9.26
N SER A 299 -1.94 1.47 9.70
CA SER A 299 -0.71 0.89 10.23
C SER A 299 0.18 0.28 9.15
N ASP A 300 -0.34 0.05 7.95
CA ASP A 300 0.32 -0.74 6.88
C ASP A 300 0.80 -2.10 7.44
N TYR A 301 -0.07 -2.73 8.24
CA TYR A 301 0.28 -3.90 9.00
C TYR A 301 0.34 -5.15 8.15
N HIS A 302 1.51 -5.78 8.11
CA HIS A 302 1.75 -7.04 7.38
C HIS A 302 1.97 -8.23 8.31
N GLY A 303 1.97 -8.01 9.62
CA GLY A 303 2.27 -8.99 10.65
C GLY A 303 3.47 -8.62 11.52
N PRO A 304 3.75 -9.41 12.58
CA PRO A 304 4.89 -9.16 13.45
C PRO A 304 6.20 -9.25 12.66
N GLN A 305 7.08 -8.26 12.81
CA GLN A 305 8.35 -8.16 12.06
C GLN A 305 9.29 -9.38 12.25
N ASN A 306 9.09 -10.18 13.29
CA ASN A 306 9.95 -11.30 13.68
C ASN A 306 9.29 -12.69 13.53
N LYS A 307 8.06 -12.80 13.04
CA LYS A 307 7.53 -14.13 12.73
C LYS A 307 8.16 -14.61 11.43
N LYS A 308 9.09 -15.58 11.54
CA LYS A 308 9.25 -16.57 10.47
C LYS A 308 7.85 -17.07 10.19
N ARG A 309 7.34 -16.78 9.00
CA ARG A 309 6.08 -17.35 8.55
C ARG A 309 6.28 -18.85 8.56
N ALA A 310 5.44 -19.55 9.31
CA ALA A 310 5.55 -21.00 9.56
C ALA A 310 5.32 -21.78 8.26
#